data_2d382649ccbb2fd4e4b002e9c02af58f
#
_entry.id   2d382649ccbb2fd4e4b002e9c02af58f
#
_cell.length_a   1.000
_cell.length_b   1.000
_cell.length_c   1.000
_cell.angle_alpha   90.00
_cell.angle_beta   90.00
_cell.angle_gamma   90.00
#
_symmetry.space_group_name_H-M   'P 1'
#
loop_
_entity.id
_entity.type
_entity.pdbx_description
1 polymer ?
#
loop_
_entity_poly.entity_id
_entity_poly.type
_entity_poly.pdbx_seq_one_letter_code
_entity_poly.pdbx_strand_id
1 'polypeptide(L)'
;MEAGEESNIFCLTLPVVQDTTITLTPEAEVEIERVNEIPAEQAGKKDNRPAVLVVEDNPDMLTFVVRQLLRDYTVLTATNGAEALQVLDGNYVNLVISDVVMPVMDGFELCKTIKSDLNYSHIPVILLTAKTNIQSKIEGMELGADAYIEKPFSVEYLQACASNLIQNR
;
A
#
# COMPACT_ATOMS: atom_id res chain seq x y z
N MET A 1 -59.97 -28.39 -12.64
CA MET A 1 -58.80 -29.11 -12.06
C MET A 1 -57.62 -28.19 -12.19
N GLU A 2 -57.42 -27.42 -11.14
CA GLU A 2 -56.29 -26.43 -11.08
C GLU A 2 -55.29 -26.92 -10.06
N ALA A 3 -54.07 -27.12 -10.50
CA ALA A 3 -52.96 -27.49 -9.67
C ALA A 3 -52.35 -26.22 -9.08
N GLY A 4 -52.38 -26.12 -7.76
CA GLY A 4 -51.79 -24.99 -7.01
C GLY A 4 -50.27 -25.08 -7.01
N GLU A 5 -49.62 -24.01 -7.35
CA GLU A 5 -48.19 -23.80 -7.14
C GLU A 5 -47.93 -23.45 -5.68
N GLU A 6 -47.27 -24.34 -4.97
CA GLU A 6 -46.76 -24.06 -3.62
C GLU A 6 -45.45 -23.29 -3.76
N SER A 7 -45.49 -21.99 -3.44
CA SER A 7 -44.29 -21.14 -3.27
C SER A 7 -43.62 -21.49 -1.96
N ASN A 8 -42.49 -22.18 -1.99
CA ASN A 8 -41.64 -22.38 -0.83
C ASN A 8 -40.89 -21.06 -0.51
N ILE A 9 -41.40 -20.29 0.43
CA ILE A 9 -40.70 -19.14 1.00
C ILE A 9 -39.71 -19.68 2.03
N PHE A 10 -38.43 -19.72 1.68
CA PHE A 10 -37.35 -19.97 2.63
C PHE A 10 -37.10 -18.70 3.45
N CYS A 11 -37.59 -18.65 4.65
CA CYS A 11 -37.30 -17.59 5.63
C CYS A 11 -35.98 -17.93 6.31
N LEU A 12 -34.88 -17.34 5.85
CA LEU A 12 -33.57 -17.41 6.52
C LEU A 12 -33.57 -16.38 7.65
N THR A 13 -33.82 -16.83 8.87
CA THR A 13 -33.67 -16.03 10.09
C THR A 13 -32.18 -16.01 10.43
N LEU A 14 -31.49 -14.90 10.12
CA LEU A 14 -30.15 -14.68 10.63
C LEU A 14 -30.22 -14.31 12.11
N PRO A 15 -29.41 -14.92 12.99
CA PRO A 15 -29.34 -14.48 14.38
C PRO A 15 -28.75 -13.07 14.42
N VAL A 16 -29.48 -12.17 15.09
CA VAL A 16 -28.97 -10.84 15.45
C VAL A 16 -27.83 -11.07 16.44
N VAL A 17 -26.60 -10.84 15.99
CA VAL A 17 -25.44 -10.77 16.90
C VAL A 17 -25.60 -9.46 17.66
N GLN A 18 -25.95 -9.58 18.94
CA GLN A 18 -25.93 -8.46 19.87
C GLN A 18 -24.51 -7.95 20.03
N ASP A 19 -24.38 -6.63 20.05
CA ASP A 19 -23.21 -5.82 20.36
C ASP A 19 -22.13 -6.56 21.17
N THR A 20 -21.09 -6.99 20.48
CA THR A 20 -19.83 -7.27 21.15
C THR A 20 -19.05 -5.97 21.15
N THR A 21 -19.18 -5.22 22.22
CA THR A 21 -18.27 -4.11 22.52
C THR A 21 -16.86 -4.71 22.60
N ILE A 22 -16.08 -4.52 21.55
CA ILE A 22 -14.65 -4.88 21.56
C ILE A 22 -13.99 -3.87 22.49
N THR A 23 -13.80 -4.29 23.72
CA THR A 23 -12.98 -3.56 24.69
C THR A 23 -11.52 -3.72 24.21
N LEU A 24 -10.97 -2.68 23.58
CA LEU A 24 -9.56 -2.61 23.27
C LEU A 24 -8.79 -2.70 24.59
N THR A 25 -7.95 -3.71 24.72
CA THR A 25 -7.07 -3.84 25.87
C THR A 25 -6.00 -2.75 25.82
N PRO A 26 -5.55 -2.23 26.96
CA PRO A 26 -4.52 -1.16 26.99
C PRO A 26 -3.21 -1.53 26.27
N GLU A 27 -2.97 -2.82 26.05
CA GLU A 27 -1.80 -3.33 25.31
C GLU A 27 -1.86 -3.03 23.81
N ALA A 28 -3.06 -2.93 23.23
CA ALA A 28 -3.22 -2.60 21.81
C ALA A 28 -2.98 -1.11 21.53
N GLU A 29 -3.32 -0.23 22.48
CA GLU A 29 -3.06 1.22 22.37
C GLU A 29 -1.55 1.54 22.47
N VAL A 30 -0.81 0.79 23.29
CA VAL A 30 0.65 0.96 23.45
C VAL A 30 1.43 0.53 22.20
N GLU A 31 0.90 -0.42 21.41
CA GLU A 31 1.55 -0.80 20.13
C GLU A 31 1.33 0.24 19.02
N ILE A 32 0.20 0.94 19.02
CA ILE A 32 -0.10 2.00 18.04
C ILE A 32 0.75 3.24 18.32
N GLU A 33 0.97 3.61 19.58
CA GLU A 33 1.85 4.73 19.95
C GLU A 33 3.34 4.46 19.61
N ARG A 34 3.79 3.20 19.66
CA ARG A 34 5.17 2.84 19.29
C ARG A 34 5.46 2.93 17.80
N VAL A 35 4.45 2.94 16.94
CA VAL A 35 4.63 3.11 15.47
C VAL A 35 4.78 4.59 15.10
N ASN A 36 4.26 5.51 15.93
CA ASN A 36 4.36 6.96 15.72
C ASN A 36 5.63 7.57 16.32
N GLU A 37 6.33 6.87 17.21
CA GLU A 37 7.64 7.28 17.72
C GLU A 37 8.71 6.38 17.11
N ILE A 38 9.13 6.67 15.88
CA ILE A 38 10.44 6.25 15.40
C ILE A 38 11.43 7.18 16.13
N PRO A 39 12.19 6.66 17.12
CA PRO A 39 13.16 7.52 17.80
C PRO A 39 14.22 7.90 16.78
N ALA A 40 14.49 9.20 16.66
CA ALA A 40 15.57 9.76 15.85
C ALA A 40 16.99 9.32 16.33
N GLU A 41 17.09 8.34 17.21
CA GLU A 41 18.33 7.92 17.88
C GLU A 41 18.93 6.59 17.36
N GLN A 42 18.54 6.10 16.18
CA GLN A 42 19.26 4.96 15.56
C GLN A 42 20.17 5.38 14.40
N ALA A 43 20.71 6.57 14.41
CA ALA A 43 21.71 7.06 13.45
C ALA A 43 23.10 6.38 13.58
N GLY A 44 23.21 5.23 14.25
CA GLY A 44 24.50 4.57 14.53
C GLY A 44 24.69 3.17 13.97
N LYS A 45 23.65 2.47 13.48
CA LYS A 45 23.78 1.22 12.75
C LYS A 45 23.35 1.50 11.30
N LYS A 46 24.28 1.41 10.34
CA LYS A 46 23.92 1.33 8.92
C LYS A 46 23.04 0.09 8.77
N ASP A 47 21.72 0.33 8.75
CA ASP A 47 20.77 -0.69 8.34
C ASP A 47 21.03 -0.93 6.85
N ASN A 48 21.62 -2.08 6.55
CA ASN A 48 22.03 -2.43 5.19
C ASN A 48 20.85 -2.97 4.36
N ARG A 49 19.63 -2.90 4.92
CA ARG A 49 18.42 -3.31 4.22
C ARG A 49 18.04 -2.27 3.16
N PRO A 50 17.55 -2.72 2.00
CA PRO A 50 17.03 -1.78 1.00
C PRO A 50 15.90 -0.91 1.56
N ALA A 51 15.87 0.36 1.17
CA ALA A 51 14.83 1.28 1.59
C ALA A 51 13.67 1.28 0.59
N VAL A 52 12.45 1.12 1.11
CA VAL A 52 11.19 1.14 0.35
C VAL A 52 10.34 2.29 0.84
N LEU A 53 9.90 3.15 -0.09
CA LEU A 53 8.94 4.22 0.20
C LEU A 53 7.53 3.72 -0.13
N VAL A 54 6.64 3.72 0.87
CA VAL A 54 5.22 3.37 0.73
C VAL A 54 4.39 4.65 0.78
N VAL A 55 3.58 4.87 -0.25
CA VAL A 55 2.74 6.06 -0.41
C VAL A 55 1.28 5.63 -0.47
N GLU A 56 0.51 5.96 0.55
CA GLU A 56 -0.89 5.57 0.71
C GLU A 56 -1.59 6.57 1.64
N ASP A 57 -2.72 7.12 1.24
CA ASP A 57 -3.48 8.10 2.03
C ASP A 57 -4.36 7.45 3.10
N ASN A 58 -4.72 6.18 2.93
CA ASN A 58 -5.49 5.44 3.92
C ASN A 58 -4.55 4.88 5.01
N PRO A 59 -4.68 5.32 6.29
CA PRO A 59 -3.76 4.92 7.36
C PRO A 59 -3.79 3.42 7.68
N ASP A 60 -4.94 2.75 7.53
CA ASP A 60 -5.07 1.32 7.78
C ASP A 60 -4.34 0.51 6.71
N MET A 61 -4.50 0.90 5.44
CA MET A 61 -3.82 0.28 4.32
C MET A 61 -2.31 0.54 4.38
N LEU A 62 -1.90 1.78 4.69
CA LEU A 62 -0.50 2.14 4.89
C LEU A 62 0.13 1.25 5.97
N THR A 63 -0.51 1.16 7.15
CA THR A 63 -0.04 0.31 8.25
C THR A 63 0.03 -1.17 7.84
N PHE A 64 -0.98 -1.66 7.10
CA PHE A 64 -0.98 -3.03 6.59
C PHE A 64 0.23 -3.30 5.69
N VAL A 65 0.46 -2.47 4.67
CA VAL A 65 1.57 -2.65 3.72
C VAL A 65 2.93 -2.52 4.43
N VAL A 66 3.10 -1.52 5.29
CA VAL A 66 4.32 -1.30 6.07
C VAL A 66 4.69 -2.53 6.88
N ARG A 67 3.74 -3.10 7.64
CA ARG A 67 3.98 -4.31 8.46
C ARG A 67 4.49 -5.50 7.65
N GLN A 68 4.05 -5.65 6.40
CA GLN A 68 4.49 -6.74 5.53
C GLN A 68 5.93 -6.58 5.03
N LEU A 69 6.42 -5.35 4.99
CA LEU A 69 7.73 -5.01 4.43
C LEU A 69 8.82 -4.81 5.50
N LEU A 70 8.47 -4.45 6.73
CA LEU A 70 9.41 -4.11 7.81
C LEU A 70 10.41 -5.22 8.14
N ARG A 71 10.10 -6.48 7.82
CA ARG A 71 11.00 -7.60 8.08
C ARG A 71 12.26 -7.53 7.21
N ASP A 72 12.10 -7.20 5.95
CA ASP A 72 13.13 -7.35 4.93
C ASP A 72 13.67 -6.00 4.43
N TYR A 73 12.94 -4.91 4.70
CA TYR A 73 13.22 -3.57 4.19
C TYR A 73 13.22 -2.51 5.30
N THR A 74 13.94 -1.42 5.06
CA THR A 74 13.75 -0.17 5.77
C THR A 74 12.58 0.55 5.09
N VAL A 75 11.51 0.85 5.82
CA VAL A 75 10.30 1.42 5.24
C VAL A 75 10.17 2.89 5.59
N LEU A 76 10.05 3.73 4.55
CA LEU A 76 9.68 5.13 4.62
C LEU A 76 8.21 5.28 4.19
N THR A 77 7.52 6.29 4.69
CA THR A 77 6.09 6.48 4.40
C THR A 77 5.78 7.89 3.95
N ALA A 78 4.75 8.03 3.12
CA ALA A 78 4.16 9.30 2.73
C ALA A 78 2.64 9.10 2.52
N THR A 79 1.86 10.15 2.69
CA THR A 79 0.39 10.10 2.56
C THR A 79 -0.12 10.58 1.20
N ASN A 80 0.73 11.13 0.37
CA ASN A 80 0.43 11.58 -1.00
C ASN A 80 1.72 11.73 -1.81
N GLY A 81 1.58 11.93 -3.13
CA GLY A 81 2.71 12.04 -4.03
C GLY A 81 3.63 13.24 -3.76
N ALA A 82 3.08 14.37 -3.30
CA ALA A 82 3.88 15.55 -3.02
C ALA A 82 4.80 15.35 -1.79
N GLU A 83 4.28 14.70 -0.76
CA GLU A 83 5.07 14.30 0.42
C GLU A 83 6.12 13.25 0.04
N ALA A 84 5.76 12.30 -0.84
CA ALA A 84 6.68 11.29 -1.34
C ALA A 84 7.91 11.89 -2.04
N LEU A 85 7.73 12.94 -2.84
CA LEU A 85 8.85 13.66 -3.48
C LEU A 85 9.78 14.32 -2.45
N GLN A 86 9.23 14.88 -1.36
CA GLN A 86 10.04 15.45 -0.28
C GLN A 86 10.85 14.36 0.45
N VAL A 87 10.27 13.17 0.64
CA VAL A 87 10.98 12.02 1.22
C VAL A 87 12.10 11.56 0.31
N LEU A 88 11.87 11.50 -1.01
CA LEU A 88 12.89 11.14 -2.01
C LEU A 88 14.07 12.13 -2.04
N ASP A 89 13.81 13.43 -1.88
CA ASP A 89 14.86 14.46 -1.89
C ASP A 89 15.82 14.32 -0.70
N GLY A 90 15.34 13.79 0.44
CA GLY A 90 16.14 13.63 1.66
C GLY A 90 16.68 12.23 1.93
N ASN A 91 16.29 11.21 1.15
CA ASN A 91 16.60 9.82 1.46
C ASN A 91 16.98 9.00 0.23
N TYR A 92 17.85 8.01 0.45
CA TYR A 92 18.13 7.01 -0.58
C TYR A 92 17.02 5.94 -0.57
N VAL A 93 16.30 5.83 -1.68
CA VAL A 93 15.17 4.89 -1.84
C VAL A 93 15.46 3.91 -2.97
N ASN A 94 15.21 2.63 -2.73
CA ASN A 94 15.42 1.55 -3.70
C ASN A 94 14.16 1.15 -4.46
N LEU A 95 12.98 1.45 -3.92
CA LEU A 95 11.69 1.12 -4.50
C LEU A 95 10.61 2.06 -3.97
N VAL A 96 9.71 2.50 -4.84
CA VAL A 96 8.48 3.20 -4.45
C VAL A 96 7.29 2.28 -4.67
N ILE A 97 6.42 2.16 -3.67
CA ILE A 97 5.11 1.48 -3.75
C ILE A 97 4.06 2.54 -3.47
N SER A 98 3.23 2.87 -4.46
CA SER A 98 2.26 3.95 -4.34
C SER A 98 0.85 3.50 -4.66
N ASP A 99 -0.13 3.92 -3.87
CA ASP A 99 -1.52 3.90 -4.35
C ASP A 99 -1.66 4.82 -5.55
N VAL A 100 -2.61 4.50 -6.42
CA VAL A 100 -2.97 5.34 -7.57
C VAL A 100 -3.85 6.49 -7.14
N VAL A 101 -4.86 6.24 -6.30
CA VAL A 101 -5.88 7.23 -5.94
C VAL A 101 -5.54 7.88 -4.61
N MET A 102 -4.96 9.07 -4.67
CA MET A 102 -4.58 9.84 -3.47
C MET A 102 -4.91 11.33 -3.68
N PRO A 103 -5.15 12.10 -2.59
CA PRO A 103 -5.33 13.54 -2.67
C PRO A 103 -4.02 14.26 -3.00
N VAL A 104 -4.11 15.51 -3.42
CA VAL A 104 -3.00 16.45 -3.72
C VAL A 104 -2.21 16.08 -4.96
N MET A 105 -1.55 14.92 -4.97
CA MET A 105 -0.82 14.34 -6.11
C MET A 105 -1.08 12.84 -6.11
N ASP A 106 -1.67 12.34 -7.17
CA ASP A 106 -1.98 10.93 -7.35
C ASP A 106 -0.75 10.09 -7.72
N GLY A 107 -0.92 8.74 -7.70
CA GLY A 107 0.19 7.82 -7.97
C GLY A 107 0.69 7.86 -9.41
N PHE A 108 -0.15 8.23 -10.39
CA PHE A 108 0.27 8.39 -11.78
C PHE A 108 1.15 9.61 -11.97
N GLU A 109 0.73 10.74 -11.39
CA GLU A 109 1.49 11.99 -11.43
C GLU A 109 2.83 11.83 -10.70
N LEU A 110 2.83 11.16 -9.54
CA LEU A 110 4.05 10.80 -8.82
C LEU A 110 4.98 9.92 -9.68
N CYS A 111 4.47 8.85 -10.29
CA CYS A 111 5.23 7.96 -11.15
C CYS A 111 5.85 8.72 -12.33
N LYS A 112 5.05 9.52 -13.02
CA LYS A 112 5.52 10.37 -14.14
C LYS A 112 6.63 11.31 -13.68
N THR A 113 6.49 11.95 -12.53
CA THR A 113 7.49 12.87 -11.99
C THR A 113 8.78 12.14 -11.68
N ILE A 114 8.73 11.00 -10.98
CA ILE A 114 9.90 10.15 -10.69
C ILE A 114 10.61 9.73 -11.97
N LYS A 115 9.86 9.22 -12.97
CA LYS A 115 10.44 8.69 -14.22
C LYS A 115 11.00 9.77 -15.15
N SER A 116 10.54 11.01 -14.99
CA SER A 116 11.04 12.16 -15.76
C SER A 116 12.26 12.85 -15.13
N ASP A 117 12.53 12.61 -13.86
CA ASP A 117 13.65 13.21 -13.14
C ASP A 117 14.91 12.35 -13.25
N LEU A 118 16.03 12.95 -13.67
CA LEU A 118 17.31 12.23 -13.83
C LEU A 118 17.84 11.62 -12.53
N ASN A 119 17.52 12.23 -11.38
CA ASN A 119 17.97 11.73 -10.09
C ASN A 119 17.16 10.54 -9.60
N TYR A 120 15.88 10.41 -10.01
CA TYR A 120 14.94 9.42 -9.49
C TYR A 120 14.47 8.41 -10.54
N SER A 121 14.65 8.67 -11.85
CA SER A 121 14.15 7.82 -12.94
C SER A 121 14.60 6.37 -12.85
N HIS A 122 15.73 6.14 -12.19
CA HIS A 122 16.25 4.81 -11.93
C HIS A 122 15.48 4.06 -10.82
N ILE A 123 14.69 4.71 -9.98
CA ILE A 123 13.95 4.07 -8.89
C ILE A 123 12.72 3.33 -9.47
N PRO A 124 12.55 2.01 -9.22
CA PRO A 124 11.35 1.30 -9.65
C PRO A 124 10.13 1.79 -8.90
N VAL A 125 8.99 1.78 -9.60
CA VAL A 125 7.70 2.18 -9.07
C VAL A 125 6.70 1.05 -9.25
N ILE A 126 6.10 0.60 -8.14
CA ILE A 126 4.93 -0.29 -8.11
C ILE A 126 3.69 0.58 -7.86
N LEU A 127 2.69 0.49 -8.74
CA LEU A 127 1.40 1.14 -8.53
C LEU A 127 0.37 0.14 -8.01
N LEU A 128 -0.26 0.48 -6.88
CA LEU A 128 -1.39 -0.26 -6.31
C LEU A 128 -2.68 0.38 -6.81
N THR A 129 -3.62 -0.39 -7.34
CA THR A 129 -4.84 0.13 -7.93
C THR A 129 -6.08 -0.63 -7.52
N ALA A 130 -7.18 0.07 -7.32
CA ALA A 130 -8.48 -0.57 -7.24
C ALA A 130 -8.88 -1.08 -8.64
N LYS A 131 -9.44 -2.30 -8.69
CA LYS A 131 -9.84 -3.02 -9.91
C LYS A 131 -10.91 -2.24 -10.68
N THR A 132 -10.56 -1.35 -11.60
CA THR A 132 -11.61 -0.61 -12.30
C THR A 132 -11.37 -0.30 -13.78
N ASN A 133 -10.15 -0.37 -14.33
CA ASN A 133 -10.07 -0.03 -15.74
C ASN A 133 -8.78 -0.51 -16.42
N ILE A 134 -8.92 -1.28 -17.50
CA ILE A 134 -7.82 -1.65 -18.40
C ILE A 134 -7.10 -0.38 -18.90
N GLN A 135 -7.86 0.71 -19.10
CA GLN A 135 -7.32 1.99 -19.54
C GLN A 135 -6.30 2.57 -18.53
N SER A 136 -6.60 2.52 -17.25
CA SER A 136 -5.67 2.98 -16.19
C SER A 136 -4.39 2.15 -16.13
N LYS A 137 -4.46 0.85 -16.47
CA LYS A 137 -3.25 0.00 -16.56
C LYS A 137 -2.38 0.40 -17.75
N ILE A 138 -2.98 0.70 -18.89
CA ILE A 138 -2.28 1.14 -20.10
C ILE A 138 -1.59 2.48 -19.82
N GLU A 139 -2.31 3.43 -19.24
CA GLU A 139 -1.76 4.74 -18.85
C GLU A 139 -0.58 4.61 -17.86
N GLY A 140 -0.71 3.76 -16.85
CA GLY A 140 0.39 3.52 -15.90
C GLY A 140 1.62 2.89 -16.53
N MET A 141 1.44 1.97 -17.49
CA MET A 141 2.56 1.40 -18.24
C MET A 141 3.21 2.42 -19.17
N GLU A 142 2.44 3.28 -19.83
CA GLU A 142 2.94 4.37 -20.66
C GLU A 142 3.70 5.41 -19.84
N LEU A 143 3.37 5.60 -18.57
CA LEU A 143 4.07 6.49 -17.62
C LEU A 143 5.37 5.88 -17.07
N GLY A 144 5.67 4.61 -17.40
CA GLY A 144 6.91 3.94 -17.03
C GLY A 144 6.90 3.26 -15.67
N ALA A 145 5.73 2.94 -15.10
CA ALA A 145 5.65 2.11 -13.91
C ALA A 145 6.23 0.71 -14.18
N ASP A 146 7.02 0.19 -13.23
CA ASP A 146 7.72 -1.09 -13.39
C ASP A 146 6.82 -2.27 -13.02
N ALA A 147 5.79 -2.06 -12.20
CA ALA A 147 4.77 -3.05 -11.90
C ALA A 147 3.43 -2.40 -11.54
N TYR A 148 2.37 -3.18 -11.77
CA TYR A 148 0.98 -2.82 -11.50
C TYR A 148 0.32 -3.93 -10.69
N ILE A 149 -0.19 -3.62 -9.50
CA ILE A 149 -0.81 -4.60 -8.60
C ILE A 149 -2.25 -4.18 -8.29
N GLU A 150 -3.21 -5.07 -8.61
CA GLU A 150 -4.62 -4.84 -8.31
C GLU A 150 -4.95 -5.12 -6.85
N LYS A 151 -5.69 -4.21 -6.22
CA LYS A 151 -6.32 -4.43 -4.91
C LYS A 151 -7.64 -5.21 -5.08
N PRO A 152 -7.94 -6.26 -4.31
CA PRO A 152 -7.11 -6.83 -3.23
C PRO A 152 -5.97 -7.72 -3.77
N PHE A 153 -4.80 -7.63 -3.17
CA PHE A 153 -3.61 -8.41 -3.54
C PHE A 153 -3.16 -9.32 -2.40
N SER A 154 -2.40 -10.36 -2.74
CA SER A 154 -1.74 -11.18 -1.73
C SER A 154 -0.42 -10.52 -1.30
N VAL A 155 -0.09 -10.68 -0.02
CA VAL A 155 1.17 -10.18 0.56
C VAL A 155 2.37 -10.78 -0.14
N GLU A 156 2.31 -12.08 -0.40
CA GLU A 156 3.39 -12.83 -1.06
C GLU A 156 3.66 -12.29 -2.47
N TYR A 157 2.60 -11.90 -3.19
CA TYR A 157 2.74 -11.30 -4.53
C TYR A 157 3.41 -9.94 -4.47
N LEU A 158 3.00 -9.07 -3.54
CA LEU A 158 3.62 -7.77 -3.33
C LEU A 158 5.11 -7.92 -2.97
N GLN A 159 5.43 -8.80 -2.02
CA GLN A 159 6.80 -9.06 -1.59
C GLN A 159 7.67 -9.64 -2.71
N ALA A 160 7.14 -10.55 -3.51
CA ALA A 160 7.84 -11.12 -4.67
C ALA A 160 8.13 -10.05 -5.73
N CYS A 161 7.18 -9.17 -6.04
CA CYS A 161 7.39 -8.05 -6.97
C CYS A 161 8.45 -7.08 -6.44
N ALA A 162 8.37 -6.70 -5.17
CA ALA A 162 9.32 -5.79 -4.53
C ALA A 162 10.75 -6.37 -4.55
N SER A 163 10.90 -7.63 -4.15
CA SER A 163 12.19 -8.32 -4.16
C SER A 163 12.78 -8.41 -5.57
N ASN A 164 11.96 -8.78 -6.55
CA ASN A 164 12.40 -8.90 -7.95
C ASN A 164 12.89 -7.57 -8.50
N LEU A 165 12.15 -6.48 -8.29
CA LEU A 165 12.53 -5.15 -8.78
C LEU A 165 13.77 -4.58 -8.09
N ILE A 166 14.02 -4.93 -6.84
CA ILE A 166 15.22 -4.48 -6.11
C ILE A 166 16.44 -5.30 -6.51
N GLN A 167 16.30 -6.62 -6.78
CA GLN A 167 17.43 -7.51 -7.07
C GLN A 167 17.89 -7.47 -8.53
N ASN A 168 17.02 -7.15 -9.47
CA ASN A 168 17.30 -7.15 -10.91
C ASN A 168 17.85 -5.81 -11.45
N ARG A 169 18.58 -5.08 -10.63
CA ARG A 169 19.23 -3.82 -10.98
C ARG A 169 20.73 -3.95 -11.11
#